data_413e6b240b1f4a8b91d5a742c5740f7a
#
_entry.id   413e6b240b1f4a8b91d5a742c5740f7a
#
_cell.length_a   1.000
_cell.length_b   1.000
_cell.length_c   1.000
_cell.angle_alpha   90.00
_cell.angle_beta   90.00
_cell.angle_gamma   90.00
#
_symmetry.space_group_name_H-M   'P 1'
#
loop_
_entity.id
_entity.type
_entity.pdbx_description
1 polymer ?
#
loop_
_entity_poly.entity_id
_entity_poly.type
_entity_poly.pdbx_seq_one_letter_code
_entity_poly.pdbx_strand_id
1 'polypeptide(L)'
;MPLLSYDDRRIEVVTTIPELEVALVELNTCSWVGFDTETKPAFTKGVKNKVALVQLSTPKVCYLIRVCKMGIPPILSEFLAHATPLKIGLSLHDDYKMLLRSCKFKPNGFVDLQKIIKKVGIEELGLQKMYAILFGKKISKSQRLTNWEAATLTPQQQMYAAIDAWACVDIYEKIKDEL
;
A
#
# COMPACT_ATOMS: atom_id res chain seq x y z
N MET A 1 8.71 -16.36 16.49
CA MET A 1 8.94 -15.64 15.22
C MET A 1 9.01 -14.14 15.53
N PRO A 2 10.09 -13.46 15.15
CA PRO A 2 10.26 -12.05 15.47
C PRO A 2 9.26 -11.19 14.69
N LEU A 3 8.90 -10.05 15.29
CA LEU A 3 8.03 -9.06 14.66
C LEU A 3 8.82 -8.29 13.59
N LEU A 4 8.18 -8.05 12.44
CA LEU A 4 8.78 -7.26 11.38
C LEU A 4 8.86 -5.80 11.80
N SER A 5 10.02 -5.21 11.65
CA SER A 5 10.27 -3.77 11.78
C SER A 5 11.35 -3.35 10.79
N TYR A 6 11.30 -2.08 10.38
CA TYR A 6 12.27 -1.51 9.46
C TYR A 6 12.93 -0.30 10.11
N ASP A 7 14.20 -0.44 10.51
CA ASP A 7 14.94 0.62 11.19
C ASP A 7 15.70 1.54 10.24
N ASP A 8 15.93 1.08 9.00
CA ASP A 8 16.69 1.76 7.95
C ASP A 8 15.82 2.38 6.85
N ARG A 9 14.50 2.42 7.05
CA ARG A 9 13.54 2.94 6.09
C ARG A 9 12.81 4.16 6.65
N ARG A 10 12.43 5.08 5.77
CA ARG A 10 11.80 6.35 6.11
C ARG A 10 10.33 6.36 5.74
N ILE A 11 9.51 6.99 6.57
CA ILE A 11 8.10 7.21 6.31
C ILE A 11 7.88 8.72 6.13
N GLU A 12 7.17 9.09 5.06
CA GLU A 12 6.77 10.48 4.83
C GLU A 12 5.26 10.57 4.66
N VAL A 13 4.62 11.39 5.50
CA VAL A 13 3.19 11.67 5.42
C VAL A 13 2.98 12.82 4.43
N VAL A 14 2.11 12.59 3.44
CA VAL A 14 1.82 13.53 2.36
C VAL A 14 0.40 14.05 2.53
N THR A 15 0.24 15.36 2.72
CA THR A 15 -1.07 16.00 2.94
C THR A 15 -1.36 17.12 1.95
N THR A 16 -0.38 17.53 1.13
CA THR A 16 -0.50 18.62 0.15
C THR A 16 -0.07 18.18 -1.24
N ILE A 17 -0.57 18.89 -2.24
CA ILE A 17 -0.19 18.61 -3.65
C ILE A 17 1.30 18.81 -3.91
N PRO A 18 1.97 19.88 -3.44
CA PRO A 18 3.42 20.01 -3.61
C PRO A 18 4.21 18.85 -3.00
N GLU A 19 3.84 18.37 -1.83
CA GLU A 19 4.46 17.18 -1.23
C GLU A 19 4.24 15.93 -2.10
N LEU A 20 3.03 15.78 -2.66
CA LEU A 20 2.71 14.67 -3.55
C LEU A 20 3.54 14.73 -4.85
N GLU A 21 3.71 15.90 -5.43
CA GLU A 21 4.55 16.08 -6.62
C GLU A 21 5.98 15.60 -6.38
N VAL A 22 6.57 15.97 -5.25
CA VAL A 22 7.91 15.52 -4.86
C VAL A 22 7.96 13.99 -4.68
N ALA A 23 6.96 13.43 -4.00
CA ALA A 23 6.87 11.99 -3.80
C ALA A 23 6.79 11.22 -5.12
N LEU A 24 5.98 11.70 -6.07
CA LEU A 24 5.79 11.04 -7.36
C LEU A 24 7.06 11.10 -8.22
N VAL A 25 7.88 12.15 -8.11
CA VAL A 25 9.18 12.21 -8.80
C VAL A 25 10.06 11.04 -8.36
N GLU A 26 10.17 10.80 -7.05
CA GLU A 26 10.97 9.69 -6.53
C GLU A 26 10.38 8.32 -6.88
N LEU A 27 9.07 8.15 -6.73
CA LEU A 27 8.37 6.90 -7.08
C LEU A 27 8.56 6.55 -8.55
N ASN A 28 8.57 7.53 -9.44
CA ASN A 28 8.77 7.31 -10.88
C ASN A 28 10.19 6.91 -11.25
N THR A 29 11.16 7.00 -10.35
CA THR A 29 12.52 6.47 -10.59
C THR A 29 12.61 4.96 -10.41
N CYS A 30 11.58 4.33 -9.85
CA CYS A 30 11.56 2.89 -9.56
C CYS A 30 10.92 2.11 -10.71
N SER A 31 11.32 0.84 -10.87
CA SER A 31 10.67 -0.09 -11.81
C SER A 31 9.39 -0.66 -11.20
N TRP A 32 9.34 -0.83 -9.88
CA TRP A 32 8.16 -1.23 -9.12
C TRP A 32 8.15 -0.54 -7.76
N VAL A 33 6.94 -0.36 -7.24
CA VAL A 33 6.67 0.24 -5.94
C VAL A 33 5.65 -0.62 -5.18
N GLY A 34 5.66 -0.53 -3.86
CA GLY A 34 4.63 -1.14 -3.03
C GLY A 34 3.37 -0.29 -3.03
N PHE A 35 2.23 -0.93 -2.94
CA PHE A 35 0.92 -0.26 -2.92
C PHE A 35 0.00 -0.92 -1.91
N ASP A 36 -0.69 -0.09 -1.13
CA ASP A 36 -1.81 -0.50 -0.29
C ASP A 36 -2.75 0.70 -0.06
N THR A 37 -3.89 0.45 0.55
CA THR A 37 -4.82 1.49 0.99
C THR A 37 -5.33 1.21 2.39
N GLU A 38 -5.74 2.26 3.09
CA GLU A 38 -6.41 2.15 4.38
C GLU A 38 -7.71 2.96 4.35
N THR A 39 -8.74 2.41 5.00
CA THR A 39 -10.05 3.03 5.11
C THR A 39 -10.49 3.00 6.57
N LYS A 40 -11.04 4.10 7.04
CA LYS A 40 -11.63 4.15 8.40
C LYS A 40 -12.69 3.06 8.53
N PRO A 41 -12.62 2.19 9.54
CA PRO A 41 -13.61 1.15 9.72
C PRO A 41 -15.00 1.73 10.00
N ALA A 42 -16.04 1.09 9.43
CA ALA A 42 -17.42 1.45 9.66
C ALA A 42 -18.06 0.35 10.50
N PHE A 43 -18.44 0.69 11.75
CA PHE A 43 -19.08 -0.24 12.68
C PHE A 43 -20.61 -0.16 12.62
N THR A 44 -21.15 0.81 11.86
CA THR A 44 -22.59 1.00 11.68
C THR A 44 -23.02 0.42 10.34
N LYS A 45 -24.06 -0.43 10.34
CA LYS A 45 -24.61 -1.02 9.11
C LYS A 45 -25.01 0.07 8.11
N GLY A 46 -24.63 -0.11 6.85
CA GLY A 46 -24.94 0.81 5.75
C GLY A 46 -24.00 2.01 5.61
N VAL A 47 -23.09 2.22 6.57
CA VAL A 47 -22.05 3.26 6.45
C VAL A 47 -20.88 2.72 5.62
N LYS A 48 -20.51 3.45 4.57
CA LYS A 48 -19.37 3.13 3.70
C LYS A 48 -18.42 4.31 3.66
N ASN A 49 -17.26 4.16 4.29
CA ASN A 49 -16.22 5.17 4.25
C ASN A 49 -15.44 5.08 2.94
N LYS A 50 -14.93 6.22 2.50
CA LYS A 50 -14.02 6.30 1.34
C LYS A 50 -12.61 5.93 1.78
N VAL A 51 -11.73 5.62 0.82
CA VAL A 51 -10.30 5.43 1.08
C VAL A 51 -9.76 6.69 1.77
N ALA A 52 -9.07 6.49 2.87
CA ALA A 52 -8.47 7.57 3.67
C ALA A 52 -6.98 7.76 3.37
N LEU A 53 -6.28 6.67 3.05
CA LEU A 53 -4.84 6.63 2.87
C LEU A 53 -4.48 5.77 1.67
N VAL A 54 -3.55 6.26 0.86
CA VAL A 54 -2.88 5.47 -0.18
C VAL A 54 -1.41 5.37 0.19
N GLN A 55 -0.90 4.14 0.33
CA GLN A 55 0.51 3.90 0.58
C GLN A 55 1.20 3.58 -0.75
N LEU A 56 2.29 4.29 -1.04
CA LEU A 56 3.18 4.03 -2.16
C LEU A 56 4.62 4.03 -1.64
N SER A 57 5.34 2.93 -1.86
CA SER A 57 6.69 2.79 -1.29
C SER A 57 7.74 2.43 -2.32
N THR A 58 8.90 3.08 -2.18
CA THR A 58 10.18 2.58 -2.69
C THR A 58 10.74 1.59 -1.67
N PRO A 59 11.85 0.89 -1.95
CA PRO A 59 12.50 0.04 -0.93
C PRO A 59 12.95 0.80 0.31
N LYS A 60 13.12 2.13 0.25
CA LYS A 60 13.64 2.93 1.36
C LYS A 60 12.65 3.90 1.99
N VAL A 61 11.65 4.33 1.24
CA VAL A 61 10.69 5.34 1.69
C VAL A 61 9.27 4.86 1.43
N CYS A 62 8.39 4.99 2.41
CA CYS A 62 6.96 4.84 2.20
C CYS A 62 6.28 6.21 2.31
N TYR A 63 5.56 6.58 1.27
CA TYR A 63 4.72 7.76 1.26
C TYR A 63 3.31 7.39 1.68
N LEU A 64 2.86 7.99 2.78
CA LEU A 64 1.51 7.85 3.30
C LEU A 64 0.69 9.03 2.78
N ILE A 65 0.00 8.82 1.67
CA ILE A 65 -0.74 9.87 0.96
C ILE A 65 -2.13 9.98 1.56
N ARG A 66 -2.39 11.02 2.31
CA ARG A 66 -3.63 11.22 3.05
C ARG A 66 -4.73 11.78 2.14
N VAL A 67 -5.32 10.92 1.32
CA VAL A 67 -6.40 11.31 0.39
C VAL A 67 -7.66 11.78 1.11
N CYS A 68 -7.85 11.45 2.39
CA CYS A 68 -8.91 12.03 3.21
C CYS A 68 -8.73 13.55 3.44
N LYS A 69 -7.50 14.08 3.25
CA LYS A 69 -7.19 15.49 3.41
C LYS A 69 -7.19 16.28 2.10
N MET A 70 -6.74 15.63 0.99
CA MET A 70 -6.56 16.34 -0.28
C MET A 70 -7.40 15.76 -1.43
N GLY A 71 -8.16 14.70 -1.19
CA GLY A 71 -8.81 13.95 -2.27
C GLY A 71 -7.79 13.15 -3.09
N ILE A 72 -8.22 12.73 -4.27
CA ILE A 72 -7.34 12.06 -5.24
C ILE A 72 -7.10 13.05 -6.39
N PRO A 73 -6.02 13.85 -6.35
CA PRO A 73 -5.76 14.81 -7.40
C PRO A 73 -5.36 14.09 -8.71
N PRO A 74 -5.52 14.75 -9.88
CA PRO A 74 -5.22 14.15 -11.18
C PRO A 74 -3.83 13.54 -11.29
N ILE A 75 -2.81 14.15 -10.69
CA ILE A 75 -1.44 13.61 -10.72
C ILE A 75 -1.35 12.25 -10.05
N LEU A 76 -2.14 11.99 -9.02
CA LEU A 76 -2.19 10.68 -8.36
C LEU A 76 -2.98 9.67 -9.19
N SER A 77 -4.16 10.02 -9.69
CA SER A 77 -4.95 9.11 -10.53
C SER A 77 -4.22 8.78 -11.82
N GLU A 78 -3.49 9.72 -12.41
CA GLU A 78 -2.64 9.48 -13.58
C GLU A 78 -1.51 8.49 -13.26
N PHE A 79 -0.86 8.64 -12.10
CA PHE A 79 0.17 7.70 -11.66
C PHE A 79 -0.41 6.28 -11.54
N LEU A 80 -1.59 6.14 -10.94
CA LEU A 80 -2.27 4.85 -10.75
C LEU A 80 -2.80 4.27 -12.07
N ALA A 81 -3.01 5.09 -13.08
CA ALA A 81 -3.46 4.69 -14.43
C ALA A 81 -2.30 4.44 -15.40
N HIS A 82 -1.07 4.73 -15.02
CA HIS A 82 0.10 4.55 -15.87
C HIS A 82 0.67 3.14 -15.75
N ALA A 83 1.18 2.59 -16.86
CA ALA A 83 1.73 1.23 -16.90
C ALA A 83 2.98 1.06 -16.02
N THR A 84 3.76 2.12 -15.83
CA THR A 84 5.00 2.11 -15.05
C THR A 84 5.03 3.27 -14.06
N PRO A 85 5.66 3.11 -12.88
CA PRO A 85 6.20 1.86 -12.33
C PRO A 85 5.11 0.82 -12.08
N LEU A 86 5.49 -0.44 -11.96
CA LEU A 86 4.58 -1.49 -11.48
C LEU A 86 4.19 -1.18 -10.02
N LYS A 87 2.94 -1.39 -9.68
CA LYS A 87 2.43 -1.21 -8.32
C LYS A 87 2.08 -2.58 -7.76
N ILE A 88 2.84 -3.00 -6.75
CA ILE A 88 2.74 -4.34 -6.17
C ILE A 88 1.84 -4.27 -4.94
N GLY A 89 0.74 -4.99 -4.98
CA GLY A 89 -0.22 -5.03 -3.88
C GLY A 89 -0.78 -6.42 -3.66
N LEU A 90 -1.76 -6.50 -2.78
CA LEU A 90 -2.42 -7.74 -2.41
C LEU A 90 -3.93 -7.57 -2.45
N SER A 91 -4.65 -8.53 -3.06
CA SER A 91 -6.11 -8.50 -3.14
C SER A 91 -6.64 -7.18 -3.71
N LEU A 92 -6.09 -6.76 -4.83
CA LEU A 92 -6.27 -5.42 -5.39
C LEU A 92 -7.69 -5.10 -5.88
N HIS A 93 -8.52 -6.12 -6.10
CA HIS A 93 -9.89 -5.91 -6.56
C HIS A 93 -10.69 -5.00 -5.61
N ASP A 94 -10.57 -5.22 -4.31
CA ASP A 94 -11.26 -4.40 -3.31
C ASP A 94 -10.72 -2.97 -3.26
N ASP A 95 -9.39 -2.80 -3.38
CA ASP A 95 -8.76 -1.48 -3.44
C ASP A 95 -9.24 -0.67 -4.64
N TYR A 96 -9.32 -1.28 -5.83
CA TYR A 96 -9.85 -0.63 -7.03
C TYR A 96 -11.29 -0.17 -6.81
N LYS A 97 -12.12 -1.06 -6.27
CA LYS A 97 -13.52 -0.79 -6.01
C LYS A 97 -13.70 0.42 -5.09
N MET A 98 -12.88 0.49 -4.05
CA MET A 98 -12.91 1.60 -3.11
C MET A 98 -12.38 2.91 -3.72
N LEU A 99 -11.26 2.87 -4.43
CA LEU A 99 -10.69 4.03 -5.09
C LEU A 99 -11.62 4.61 -6.16
N LEU A 100 -12.27 3.75 -6.93
CA LEU A 100 -13.17 4.18 -8.02
C LEU A 100 -14.46 4.83 -7.53
N ARG A 101 -14.77 4.72 -6.24
CA ARG A 101 -15.85 5.52 -5.61
C ARG A 101 -15.46 6.99 -5.46
N SER A 102 -14.18 7.29 -5.36
CA SER A 102 -13.68 8.64 -5.12
C SER A 102 -13.18 9.33 -6.38
N CYS A 103 -12.73 8.55 -7.38
CA CYS A 103 -12.15 9.10 -8.59
C CYS A 103 -12.28 8.11 -9.74
N LYS A 104 -12.58 8.61 -10.93
CA LYS A 104 -12.63 7.78 -12.14
C LYS A 104 -11.25 7.67 -12.76
N PHE A 105 -10.71 6.46 -12.86
CA PHE A 105 -9.47 6.18 -13.60
C PHE A 105 -9.45 4.69 -13.96
N LYS A 106 -8.59 4.30 -14.88
CA LYS A 106 -8.39 2.91 -15.24
C LYS A 106 -7.09 2.42 -14.59
N PRO A 107 -7.15 1.57 -13.54
CA PRO A 107 -5.94 1.00 -12.94
C PRO A 107 -5.07 0.30 -13.98
N ASN A 108 -3.77 0.56 -13.97
CA ASN A 108 -2.82 -0.02 -14.90
C ASN A 108 -1.48 -0.25 -14.21
N GLY A 109 -0.74 -1.27 -14.65
CA GLY A 109 0.58 -1.59 -14.09
C GLY A 109 0.52 -2.17 -12.68
N PHE A 110 -0.61 -2.71 -12.24
CA PHE A 110 -0.72 -3.35 -10.93
C PHE A 110 -0.37 -4.83 -11.00
N VAL A 111 0.31 -5.33 -9.97
CA VAL A 111 0.62 -6.74 -9.78
C VAL A 111 0.01 -7.19 -8.46
N ASP A 112 -0.90 -8.14 -8.52
CA ASP A 112 -1.54 -8.71 -7.33
C ASP A 112 -0.77 -9.95 -6.89
N LEU A 113 -0.18 -9.89 -5.70
CA LEU A 113 0.61 -10.99 -5.14
C LEU A 113 -0.21 -12.27 -4.98
N GLN A 114 -1.51 -12.18 -4.71
CA GLN A 114 -2.36 -13.37 -4.62
C GLN A 114 -2.41 -14.15 -5.93
N LYS A 115 -2.26 -13.47 -7.06
CA LYS A 115 -2.30 -14.12 -8.38
C LYS A 115 -0.99 -14.78 -8.77
N ILE A 116 0.13 -14.28 -8.28
CA ILE A 116 1.45 -14.76 -8.68
C ILE A 116 2.11 -15.69 -7.66
N ILE A 117 1.74 -15.60 -6.38
CA ILE A 117 2.39 -16.35 -5.30
C ILE A 117 2.28 -17.88 -5.46
N LYS A 118 1.20 -18.34 -6.10
CA LYS A 118 0.99 -19.78 -6.36
C LYS A 118 2.04 -20.35 -7.32
N LYS A 119 2.59 -19.52 -8.19
CA LYS A 119 3.62 -19.95 -9.15
C LYS A 119 4.91 -20.39 -8.48
N VAL A 120 5.16 -19.93 -7.26
CA VAL A 120 6.33 -20.32 -6.46
C VAL A 120 5.98 -21.33 -5.36
N GLY A 121 4.81 -21.97 -5.46
CA GLY A 121 4.42 -23.06 -4.58
C GLY A 121 3.85 -22.66 -3.23
N ILE A 122 3.45 -21.40 -3.07
CA ILE A 122 2.83 -20.92 -1.83
C ILE A 122 1.32 -20.80 -2.06
N GLU A 123 0.54 -21.52 -1.25
CA GLU A 123 -0.94 -21.53 -1.33
C GLU A 123 -1.61 -20.47 -0.45
N GLU A 124 -0.87 -19.87 0.48
CA GLU A 124 -1.41 -18.88 1.40
C GLU A 124 -1.66 -17.56 0.67
N LEU A 125 -2.81 -16.92 0.96
CA LEU A 125 -3.25 -15.69 0.29
C LEU A 125 -3.14 -14.44 1.16
N GLY A 126 -2.88 -14.56 2.46
CA GLY A 126 -2.72 -13.43 3.37
C GLY A 126 -1.28 -12.91 3.40
N LEU A 127 -1.11 -11.59 3.46
CA LEU A 127 0.19 -10.94 3.47
C LEU A 127 1.08 -11.44 4.63
N GLN A 128 0.49 -11.55 5.82
CA GLN A 128 1.22 -11.97 7.02
C GLN A 128 1.79 -13.39 6.87
N LYS A 129 1.00 -14.30 6.32
CA LYS A 129 1.42 -15.68 6.11
C LYS A 129 2.46 -15.81 5.00
N MET A 130 2.28 -15.11 3.89
CA MET A 130 3.27 -15.05 2.82
C MET A 130 4.62 -14.56 3.34
N TYR A 131 4.59 -13.45 4.10
CA TYR A 131 5.81 -12.87 4.63
C TYR A 131 6.49 -13.79 5.65
N ALA A 132 5.71 -14.42 6.51
CA ALA A 132 6.23 -15.39 7.49
C ALA A 132 6.91 -16.57 6.81
N ILE A 133 6.31 -17.12 5.75
CA ILE A 133 6.88 -18.24 4.99
C ILE A 133 8.19 -17.84 4.33
N LEU A 134 8.24 -16.67 3.70
CA LEU A 134 9.39 -16.22 2.91
C LEU A 134 10.54 -15.67 3.75
N PHE A 135 10.23 -15.02 4.86
CA PHE A 135 11.21 -14.24 5.64
C PHE A 135 11.29 -14.61 7.12
N GLY A 136 10.42 -15.47 7.62
CA GLY A 136 10.42 -15.87 9.02
C GLY A 136 10.07 -14.75 10.00
N LYS A 137 9.34 -13.75 9.57
CA LYS A 137 8.94 -12.59 10.40
C LYS A 137 7.44 -12.41 10.40
N LYS A 138 6.92 -11.90 11.52
CA LYS A 138 5.48 -11.68 11.74
C LYS A 138 5.12 -10.23 11.52
N ILE A 139 4.06 -9.98 10.73
CA ILE A 139 3.47 -8.66 10.53
C ILE A 139 2.35 -8.45 11.55
N SER A 140 2.37 -7.31 12.25
CA SER A 140 1.32 -6.94 13.21
C SER A 140 0.03 -6.51 12.50
N LYS A 141 -1.12 -6.85 13.09
CA LYS A 141 -2.44 -6.36 12.65
C LYS A 141 -3.05 -5.35 13.64
N SER A 142 -2.30 -4.90 14.63
CA SER A 142 -2.83 -4.16 15.78
C SER A 142 -3.50 -2.83 15.43
N GLN A 143 -3.12 -2.19 14.33
CA GLN A 143 -3.65 -0.88 13.93
C GLN A 143 -4.72 -0.95 12.83
N ARG A 144 -5.10 -2.13 12.38
CA ARG A 144 -6.01 -2.32 11.24
C ARG A 144 -7.35 -1.59 11.40
N LEU A 145 -7.93 -1.62 12.58
CA LEU A 145 -9.27 -1.06 12.86
C LEU A 145 -9.21 0.31 13.54
N THR A 146 -8.12 1.05 13.40
CA THR A 146 -7.98 2.41 13.92
C THR A 146 -8.55 3.45 12.97
N ASN A 147 -8.67 4.70 13.45
CA ASN A 147 -9.22 5.80 12.65
C ASN A 147 -8.18 6.36 11.67
N TRP A 148 -8.25 5.94 10.42
CA TRP A 148 -7.36 6.41 9.36
C TRP A 148 -7.67 7.83 8.87
N GLU A 149 -8.79 8.41 9.31
CA GLU A 149 -9.17 9.80 9.04
C GLU A 149 -8.84 10.74 10.19
N ALA A 150 -8.13 10.28 11.23
CA ALA A 150 -7.74 11.09 12.36
C ALA A 150 -6.96 12.35 11.92
N ALA A 151 -7.00 13.40 12.72
CA ALA A 151 -6.29 14.65 12.41
C ALA A 151 -4.78 14.41 12.16
N THR A 152 -4.19 13.54 12.98
CA THR A 152 -2.78 13.12 12.86
C THR A 152 -2.69 11.61 13.01
N LEU A 153 -1.91 10.95 12.17
CA LEU A 153 -1.62 9.53 12.30
C LEU A 153 -0.55 9.31 13.38
N THR A 154 -0.79 8.35 14.27
CA THR A 154 0.21 7.99 15.29
C THR A 154 1.43 7.32 14.64
N PRO A 155 2.60 7.31 15.30
CA PRO A 155 3.75 6.55 14.81
C PRO A 155 3.45 5.08 14.58
N GLN A 156 2.60 4.47 15.40
CA GLN A 156 2.17 3.07 15.26
C GLN A 156 1.33 2.86 14.00
N GLN A 157 0.39 3.77 13.72
CA GLN A 157 -0.40 3.74 12.48
C GLN A 157 0.51 3.90 11.25
N GLN A 158 1.42 4.85 11.30
CA GLN A 158 2.34 5.10 10.19
C GLN A 158 3.19 3.87 9.87
N MET A 159 3.78 3.24 10.88
CA MET A 159 4.58 2.03 10.68
C MET A 159 3.74 0.86 10.18
N TYR A 160 2.54 0.67 10.73
CA TYR A 160 1.62 -0.36 10.28
C TYR A 160 1.30 -0.23 8.78
N ALA A 161 0.91 0.96 8.35
CA ALA A 161 0.56 1.22 6.96
C ALA A 161 1.77 1.08 6.02
N ALA A 162 2.95 1.55 6.45
CA ALA A 162 4.17 1.46 5.66
C ALA A 162 4.64 0.01 5.49
N ILE A 163 4.54 -0.80 6.53
CA ILE A 163 4.92 -2.23 6.48
C ILE A 163 4.12 -2.96 5.41
N ASP A 164 2.82 -2.71 5.28
CA ASP A 164 2.00 -3.40 4.29
C ASP A 164 2.48 -3.12 2.85
N ALA A 165 2.84 -1.88 2.55
CA ALA A 165 3.40 -1.54 1.23
C ALA A 165 4.81 -2.10 1.03
N TRP A 166 5.70 -1.95 2.01
CA TRP A 166 7.07 -2.49 1.93
C TRP A 166 7.10 -4.01 1.85
N ALA A 167 6.23 -4.69 2.58
CA ALA A 167 6.15 -6.15 2.53
C ALA A 167 5.78 -6.63 1.12
N CYS A 168 4.92 -5.92 0.41
CA CYS A 168 4.60 -6.24 -0.97
C CYS A 168 5.83 -6.16 -1.89
N VAL A 169 6.64 -5.13 -1.75
CA VAL A 169 7.90 -4.98 -2.50
C VAL A 169 8.86 -6.12 -2.14
N ASP A 170 9.06 -6.38 -0.86
CA ASP A 170 9.98 -7.41 -0.39
C ASP A 170 9.59 -8.80 -0.94
N ILE A 171 8.30 -9.12 -0.90
CA ILE A 171 7.79 -10.40 -1.44
C ILE A 171 8.02 -10.46 -2.94
N TYR A 172 7.65 -9.41 -3.68
CA TYR A 172 7.83 -9.38 -5.13
C TYR A 172 9.29 -9.57 -5.52
N GLU A 173 10.20 -8.84 -4.91
CA GLU A 173 11.64 -8.94 -5.18
C GLU A 173 12.19 -10.34 -4.88
N LYS A 174 11.64 -10.99 -3.86
CA LYS A 174 12.04 -12.35 -3.48
C LYS A 174 11.63 -13.40 -4.51
N ILE A 175 10.46 -13.24 -5.14
CA ILE A 175 9.87 -14.29 -5.99
C ILE A 175 9.93 -13.99 -7.50
N LYS A 176 10.18 -12.73 -7.89
CA LYS A 176 10.07 -12.31 -9.30
C LYS A 176 10.89 -13.13 -10.29
N ASP A 177 12.05 -13.61 -9.88
CA ASP A 177 12.94 -14.40 -10.76
C ASP A 177 12.49 -15.84 -10.93
N GLU A 178 11.50 -16.28 -10.16
CA GLU A 178 10.90 -17.62 -10.23
C GLU A 178 9.55 -17.66 -10.95
N LEU A 179 9.10 -16.52 -11.45
CA LEU A 179 7.78 -16.39 -12.10
C LEU A 179 7.77 -16.86 -13.55
#